data_9c9dea1c76900482ba8181108dd2e5fa
#
_entry.id   9c9dea1c76900482ba8181108dd2e5fa
#
_cell.length_a   1.000
_cell.length_b   1.000
_cell.length_c   1.000
_cell.angle_alpha   90.00
_cell.angle_beta   90.00
_cell.angle_gamma   90.00
#
_symmetry.space_group_name_H-M   'P 1'
#
loop_
_entity.id
_entity.type
_entity.pdbx_description
1 polymer ?
#
loop_
_entity_poly.entity_id
_entity_poly.type
_entity_poly.pdbx_seq_one_letter_code
_entity_poly.pdbx_strand_id
1 'polypeptide(L)'
;MKKYLLIAVLAVLAVLPFLAGAQNGPVSAKIVCGPYLQNVTTDSFTVMWITDVDAVGWVEIAPDNAENFYYNDRPKFYDLRGHGLKPIGKIHKVTVDGLKPGTSYRYRVMMTAVQDYHHNYNPVYGKGSGAPAYKVNLPKARTLDENYNEVKFAVVNDVHAQDSLLRRLFADKEKNKEFDFVMFNGDMTSDLAYSDKIIKHYLKPASDLFAAETPLFMARGNHEYRGKEALRISEYFDFPEHGPYYTFKYGKFFFLVMDSGEDKVDSDIENQGRLCSEPYLNQEAKWLKGVVESDDWKNAERRIVFSHIPPQTEDAWHGNLNMSQKFLPILNNAGVDLMLSGHVHRYSLREVGSTDAKFPVITNGQWQRMEITASAKSITVRIYDTDGKLTHSVDFK
;
A
#
# COMPACT_ATOMS: atom_id res chain seq x y z
N MET A 1 83.32 19.30 29.31
CA MET A 1 82.09 19.49 30.05
C MET A 1 81.07 20.19 29.12
N LYS A 2 79.91 19.67 28.83
CA LYS A 2 78.81 20.06 27.96
C LYS A 2 78.66 19.10 26.84
N LYS A 3 77.96 17.98 27.08
CA LYS A 3 77.33 17.13 26.09
C LYS A 3 76.52 16.04 26.83
N TYR A 4 75.51 16.38 27.60
CA TYR A 4 74.44 15.44 28.05
C TYR A 4 73.23 16.26 28.53
N LEU A 5 72.47 16.81 27.61
CA LEU A 5 71.19 17.36 27.96
C LEU A 5 70.36 17.57 26.69
N LEU A 6 70.08 16.51 25.96
CA LEU A 6 69.13 16.57 24.83
C LEU A 6 68.57 15.20 24.41
N ILE A 7 68.25 14.32 25.33
CA ILE A 7 67.54 13.03 25.00
C ILE A 7 66.54 12.70 26.11
N ALA A 8 65.72 13.61 26.51
CA ALA A 8 64.63 13.28 27.48
C ALA A 8 63.28 13.98 27.22
N VAL A 9 63.01 14.41 25.97
CA VAL A 9 61.74 15.11 25.68
C VAL A 9 61.00 14.52 24.49
N LEU A 10 61.37 13.36 23.98
CA LEU A 10 60.72 12.74 22.78
C LEU A 10 60.00 11.41 23.05
N ALA A 11 59.65 11.10 24.29
CA ALA A 11 59.01 9.83 24.65
C ALA A 11 57.63 9.99 25.32
N VAL A 12 56.94 11.13 25.21
CA VAL A 12 55.60 11.34 25.84
C VAL A 12 54.51 11.75 24.86
N LEU A 13 54.72 11.65 23.54
CA LEU A 13 53.72 12.06 22.55
C LEU A 13 53.24 10.92 21.64
N ALA A 14 53.31 9.67 22.09
CA ALA A 14 52.85 8.53 21.28
C ALA A 14 51.80 7.61 21.96
N VAL A 15 51.07 8.09 22.96
CA VAL A 15 50.00 7.29 23.59
C VAL A 15 48.78 8.18 23.86
N LEU A 16 48.16 8.69 22.84
CA LEU A 16 46.76 9.12 22.87
C LEU A 16 46.31 9.42 21.43
N PRO A 17 45.82 8.46 20.72
CA PRO A 17 44.45 8.57 20.23
C PRO A 17 43.74 7.20 20.14
N PHE A 18 43.26 6.69 21.24
CA PHE A 18 42.37 5.53 21.20
C PHE A 18 41.29 5.59 22.30
N LEU A 19 40.72 6.76 22.52
CA LEU A 19 39.50 6.89 23.32
C LEU A 19 38.64 8.05 22.82
N ALA A 20 38.24 7.98 21.56
CA ALA A 20 37.12 8.77 21.07
C ALA A 20 36.20 7.88 20.22
N GLY A 21 35.98 6.66 20.67
CA GLY A 21 34.75 5.97 20.39
C GLY A 21 33.70 6.62 21.27
N ALA A 22 33.00 7.63 20.77
CA ALA A 22 31.76 8.06 21.39
C ALA A 22 30.90 6.80 21.53
N GLN A 23 30.77 6.29 22.74
CA GLN A 23 29.76 5.32 23.08
C GLN A 23 28.42 6.06 22.90
N ASN A 24 27.96 6.14 21.67
CA ASN A 24 26.55 6.44 21.43
C ASN A 24 25.78 5.38 22.20
N GLY A 25 24.95 5.82 23.13
CA GLY A 25 24.11 4.90 23.91
C GLY A 25 23.29 4.00 22.99
N PRO A 26 22.68 2.94 23.51
CA PRO A 26 21.97 1.97 22.68
C PRO A 26 20.92 2.65 21.81
N VAL A 27 20.98 2.40 20.50
CA VAL A 27 20.08 2.95 19.47
C VAL A 27 18.64 2.51 19.73
N SER A 28 17.70 3.39 19.49
CA SER A 28 16.25 3.10 19.52
C SER A 28 15.64 3.38 18.15
N ALA A 29 14.93 2.42 17.60
CA ALA A 29 14.22 2.61 16.33
C ALA A 29 13.01 3.54 16.52
N LYS A 30 12.73 4.37 15.51
CA LYS A 30 11.55 5.24 15.44
C LYS A 30 10.76 4.90 14.19
N ILE A 31 9.43 4.92 14.29
CA ILE A 31 8.56 4.79 13.13
C ILE A 31 8.62 6.10 12.34
N VAL A 32 9.06 6.03 11.09
CA VAL A 32 9.06 7.17 10.15
C VAL A 32 7.78 7.20 9.31
N CYS A 33 7.17 6.03 9.09
CA CYS A 33 5.91 5.90 8.38
C CYS A 33 5.11 4.70 8.89
N GLY A 34 3.82 4.82 9.00
CA GLY A 34 2.93 3.77 9.49
C GLY A 34 2.49 3.98 10.95
N PRO A 35 1.79 3.00 11.53
CA PRO A 35 1.37 1.77 10.85
C PRO A 35 0.31 2.01 9.77
N TYR A 36 0.21 1.08 8.81
CA TYR A 36 -0.87 1.03 7.83
C TYR A 36 -1.33 -0.41 7.61
N LEU A 37 -2.64 -0.57 7.43
CA LEU A 37 -3.28 -1.87 7.25
C LEU A 37 -3.35 -2.25 5.77
N GLN A 38 -3.13 -3.54 5.49
CA GLN A 38 -3.33 -4.16 4.19
C GLN A 38 -3.91 -5.56 4.34
N ASN A 39 -4.46 -6.10 3.27
CA ASN A 39 -4.93 -7.49 3.16
C ASN A 39 -5.75 -7.95 4.37
N VAL A 40 -6.81 -7.19 4.69
CA VAL A 40 -7.76 -7.60 5.72
C VAL A 40 -8.65 -8.69 5.14
N THR A 41 -8.78 -9.79 5.90
CA THR A 41 -9.63 -10.94 5.58
C THR A 41 -10.61 -11.22 6.72
N THR A 42 -11.33 -12.32 6.67
CA THR A 42 -12.24 -12.75 7.74
C THR A 42 -11.47 -13.22 8.99
N ASP A 43 -10.21 -13.60 8.86
CA ASP A 43 -9.41 -14.21 9.94
C ASP A 43 -8.02 -13.60 10.13
N SER A 44 -7.69 -12.57 9.35
CA SER A 44 -6.36 -11.94 9.39
C SER A 44 -6.36 -10.49 8.92
N PHE A 45 -5.27 -9.78 9.23
CA PHE A 45 -4.89 -8.50 8.62
C PHE A 45 -3.37 -8.33 8.64
N THR A 46 -2.84 -7.61 7.68
CA THR A 46 -1.41 -7.26 7.66
C THR A 46 -1.19 -5.84 8.16
N VAL A 47 -0.23 -5.67 9.07
CA VAL A 47 0.24 -4.36 9.56
C VAL A 47 1.63 -4.11 9.00
N MET A 48 1.79 -2.99 8.32
CA MET A 48 3.08 -2.54 7.80
C MET A 48 3.53 -1.23 8.43
N TRP A 49 4.83 -1.05 8.61
CA TRP A 49 5.44 0.21 9.04
C TRP A 49 6.91 0.28 8.63
N ILE A 50 7.47 1.47 8.68
CA ILE A 50 8.86 1.76 8.27
C ILE A 50 9.58 2.45 9.41
N THR A 51 10.82 2.02 9.68
CA THR A 51 11.69 2.56 10.72
C THR A 51 12.86 3.36 10.14
N ASP A 52 13.45 4.24 10.95
CA ASP A 52 14.63 5.03 10.61
C ASP A 52 15.92 4.18 10.56
N VAL A 53 15.98 3.13 11.38
CA VAL A 53 17.11 2.18 11.46
C VAL A 53 16.61 0.75 11.32
N ASP A 54 17.51 -0.17 11.05
CA ASP A 54 17.19 -1.60 11.01
C ASP A 54 16.67 -2.07 12.38
N ALA A 55 15.62 -2.86 12.35
CA ALA A 55 14.99 -3.37 13.56
C ALA A 55 14.37 -4.77 13.33
N VAL A 56 14.10 -5.48 14.40
CA VAL A 56 13.18 -6.60 14.45
C VAL A 56 11.85 -6.07 14.98
N GLY A 57 10.79 -6.23 14.20
CA GLY A 57 9.45 -5.76 14.55
C GLY A 57 8.46 -6.87 14.86
N TRP A 58 7.42 -6.55 15.64
CA TRP A 58 6.28 -7.43 15.88
C TRP A 58 5.02 -6.61 16.19
N VAL A 59 3.88 -7.26 16.04
CA VAL A 59 2.56 -6.71 16.40
C VAL A 59 2.03 -7.45 17.62
N GLU A 60 1.45 -6.72 18.55
CA GLU A 60 0.65 -7.25 19.66
C GLU A 60 -0.80 -6.79 19.51
N ILE A 61 -1.74 -7.66 19.81
CA ILE A 61 -3.18 -7.37 19.73
C ILE A 61 -3.88 -7.51 21.07
N ALA A 62 -4.99 -6.80 21.21
CA ALA A 62 -5.91 -6.91 22.33
C ALA A 62 -7.35 -6.77 21.83
N PRO A 63 -8.35 -7.30 22.57
CA PRO A 63 -9.76 -7.01 22.29
C PRO A 63 -10.03 -5.52 22.23
N ASP A 64 -11.02 -5.10 21.44
CA ASP A 64 -11.46 -3.71 21.38
C ASP A 64 -12.34 -3.38 22.59
N ASN A 65 -11.70 -3.22 23.74
CA ASN A 65 -12.31 -2.85 25.02
C ASN A 65 -11.42 -1.84 25.76
N ALA A 66 -11.78 -1.47 27.00
CA ALA A 66 -11.04 -0.51 27.81
C ALA A 66 -9.78 -1.11 28.51
N GLU A 67 -9.50 -2.38 28.38
CA GLU A 67 -8.34 -3.01 29.01
C GLU A 67 -7.04 -2.50 28.37
N ASN A 68 -6.01 -2.30 29.19
CA ASN A 68 -4.67 -2.01 28.67
C ASN A 68 -3.89 -3.29 28.36
N PHE A 69 -2.70 -3.16 27.76
CA PHE A 69 -1.87 -4.29 27.36
C PHE A 69 -1.07 -4.92 28.51
N TYR A 70 -1.16 -4.39 29.72
CA TYR A 70 -0.48 -4.96 30.90
C TYR A 70 -1.19 -6.18 31.51
N TYR A 71 -2.52 -6.25 31.43
CA TYR A 71 -3.29 -7.19 32.22
C TYR A 71 -3.18 -8.64 31.78
N ASN A 72 -2.75 -8.89 30.56
CA ASN A 72 -2.59 -10.24 30.05
C ASN A 72 -1.36 -10.32 29.15
N ASP A 73 -0.77 -11.49 29.05
CA ASP A 73 0.17 -11.79 27.98
C ASP A 73 -0.57 -11.65 26.64
N ARG A 74 -0.09 -10.75 25.82
CA ARG A 74 -0.69 -10.48 24.51
C ARG A 74 0.00 -11.32 23.44
N PRO A 75 -0.74 -11.93 22.51
CA PRO A 75 -0.16 -12.61 21.38
C PRO A 75 0.80 -11.69 20.61
N LYS A 76 1.95 -12.23 20.22
CA LYS A 76 2.97 -11.54 19.44
C LYS A 76 3.06 -12.18 18.08
N PHE A 77 2.87 -11.36 17.04
CA PHE A 77 2.96 -11.78 15.66
C PHE A 77 4.22 -11.19 15.04
N TYR A 78 4.97 -12.02 14.35
CA TYR A 78 6.24 -11.65 13.72
C TYR A 78 6.13 -11.75 12.20
N ASP A 79 7.00 -11.07 11.51
CA ASP A 79 7.16 -11.22 10.07
C ASP A 79 7.67 -12.63 9.74
N LEU A 80 6.92 -13.37 8.94
CA LEU A 80 7.23 -14.75 8.58
C LEU A 80 8.03 -14.89 7.27
N ARG A 81 8.29 -13.79 6.56
CA ARG A 81 9.05 -13.79 5.30
C ARG A 81 10.48 -14.32 5.46
N GLY A 82 11.00 -14.34 6.67
CA GLY A 82 12.33 -14.85 7.00
C GLY A 82 12.44 -16.38 7.09
N HIS A 83 11.40 -17.14 6.75
CA HIS A 83 11.42 -18.61 6.74
C HIS A 83 11.98 -19.22 8.04
N GLY A 84 11.51 -18.75 9.19
CA GLY A 84 11.96 -19.17 10.52
C GLY A 84 12.94 -18.22 11.20
N LEU A 85 13.48 -17.23 10.49
CA LEU A 85 14.22 -16.11 11.04
C LEU A 85 13.32 -14.88 11.12
N LYS A 86 13.48 -14.06 12.15
CA LYS A 86 12.85 -12.74 12.22
C LYS A 86 13.61 -11.80 11.28
N PRO A 87 12.97 -11.25 10.24
CA PRO A 87 13.64 -10.32 9.34
C PRO A 87 14.17 -9.10 10.09
N ILE A 88 15.39 -8.68 9.73
CA ILE A 88 16.01 -7.44 10.18
C ILE A 88 15.99 -6.47 9.01
N GLY A 89 15.45 -5.29 9.22
CA GLY A 89 15.37 -4.26 8.18
C GLY A 89 14.54 -3.08 8.62
N LYS A 90 14.32 -2.15 7.69
CA LYS A 90 13.53 -0.94 7.93
C LYS A 90 12.06 -1.08 7.57
N ILE A 91 11.72 -1.96 6.64
CA ILE A 91 10.35 -2.21 6.20
C ILE A 91 9.85 -3.47 6.90
N HIS A 92 8.83 -3.29 7.72
CA HIS A 92 8.21 -4.35 8.50
C HIS A 92 6.84 -4.71 7.90
N LYS A 93 6.57 -6.01 7.78
CA LYS A 93 5.31 -6.57 7.32
C LYS A 93 4.91 -7.73 8.22
N VAL A 94 3.87 -7.56 9.01
CA VAL A 94 3.42 -8.56 9.98
C VAL A 94 1.97 -8.89 9.73
N THR A 95 1.70 -10.13 9.37
CA THR A 95 0.33 -10.66 9.29
C THR A 95 -0.09 -11.16 10.67
N VAL A 96 -1.23 -10.69 11.12
CA VAL A 96 -1.91 -11.12 12.33
C VAL A 96 -3.03 -12.04 11.89
N ASP A 97 -2.96 -13.32 12.22
CA ASP A 97 -3.86 -14.38 11.77
C ASP A 97 -4.55 -15.12 12.91
N GLY A 98 -5.42 -16.08 12.60
CA GLY A 98 -6.17 -16.86 13.58
C GLY A 98 -7.24 -16.04 14.31
N LEU A 99 -7.74 -14.98 13.69
CA LEU A 99 -8.72 -14.06 14.26
C LEU A 99 -10.16 -14.51 14.00
N LYS A 100 -11.09 -13.95 14.75
CA LYS A 100 -12.52 -14.18 14.54
C LYS A 100 -13.07 -13.25 13.46
N PRO A 101 -13.97 -13.70 12.57
CA PRO A 101 -14.65 -12.86 11.60
C PRO A 101 -15.44 -11.73 12.27
N GLY A 102 -15.55 -10.59 11.56
CA GLY A 102 -16.34 -9.45 11.96
C GLY A 102 -15.93 -8.81 13.30
N THR A 103 -14.70 -9.03 13.74
CA THR A 103 -14.24 -8.68 15.09
C THR A 103 -13.21 -7.54 15.04
N SER A 104 -13.38 -6.55 15.93
CA SER A 104 -12.45 -5.44 16.07
C SER A 104 -11.37 -5.75 17.11
N TYR A 105 -10.13 -5.46 16.77
CA TYR A 105 -8.95 -5.62 17.62
C TYR A 105 -8.18 -4.33 17.69
N ARG A 106 -7.74 -3.94 18.88
CA ARG A 106 -6.71 -2.90 19.04
C ARG A 106 -5.35 -3.55 18.82
N TYR A 107 -4.45 -2.85 18.16
CA TYR A 107 -3.11 -3.34 17.95
C TYR A 107 -2.05 -2.30 18.29
N ARG A 108 -0.85 -2.78 18.60
CA ARG A 108 0.33 -1.93 18.74
C ARG A 108 1.53 -2.54 18.03
N VAL A 109 2.33 -1.67 17.47
CA VAL A 109 3.59 -2.01 16.83
C VAL A 109 4.71 -1.87 17.84
N MET A 110 5.55 -2.89 17.91
CA MET A 110 6.71 -2.99 18.77
C MET A 110 7.95 -3.32 17.95
N MET A 111 9.12 -2.86 18.37
CA MET A 111 10.36 -3.11 17.64
C MET A 111 11.57 -3.06 18.56
N THR A 112 12.65 -3.74 18.15
CA THR A 112 13.96 -3.63 18.78
C THR A 112 14.98 -3.27 17.70
N ALA A 113 15.66 -2.14 17.86
CA ALA A 113 16.68 -1.71 16.91
C ALA A 113 17.82 -2.74 16.83
N VAL A 114 18.39 -2.90 15.64
CA VAL A 114 19.64 -3.61 15.43
C VAL A 114 20.69 -2.56 15.08
N GLN A 115 21.67 -2.38 15.96
CA GLN A 115 22.64 -1.31 15.83
C GLN A 115 23.95 -1.76 15.19
N ASP A 116 24.27 -3.06 15.24
CA ASP A 116 25.50 -3.64 14.69
C ASP A 116 25.42 -5.16 14.65
N TYR A 117 26.45 -5.80 14.13
CA TYR A 117 26.65 -7.25 14.14
C TYR A 117 28.02 -7.61 14.73
N HIS A 118 28.02 -8.44 15.76
CA HIS A 118 29.25 -8.98 16.31
C HIS A 118 29.84 -10.03 15.34
N HIS A 119 31.02 -9.76 14.78
CA HIS A 119 31.69 -10.57 13.77
C HIS A 119 30.81 -10.90 12.54
N ASN A 120 29.91 -10.02 12.13
CA ASN A 120 28.92 -10.27 11.05
C ASN A 120 28.04 -11.51 11.28
N TYR A 121 27.91 -11.96 12.52
CA TYR A 121 27.20 -13.19 12.87
C TYR A 121 26.03 -12.92 13.82
N ASN A 122 26.29 -12.31 14.97
CA ASN A 122 25.28 -12.06 15.98
C ASN A 122 24.80 -10.59 15.94
N PRO A 123 23.48 -10.34 15.82
CA PRO A 123 22.99 -8.98 15.89
C PRO A 123 23.20 -8.37 17.28
N VAL A 124 23.68 -7.14 17.31
CA VAL A 124 23.78 -6.33 18.53
C VAL A 124 22.53 -5.48 18.64
N TYR A 125 21.67 -5.83 19.57
CA TYR A 125 20.40 -5.14 19.75
C TYR A 125 20.55 -3.84 20.52
N GLY A 126 19.82 -2.83 20.08
CA GLY A 126 19.60 -1.59 20.78
C GLY A 126 18.42 -1.67 21.76
N LYS A 127 17.77 -0.54 21.98
CA LYS A 127 16.58 -0.46 22.84
C LYS A 127 15.33 -0.93 22.13
N GLY A 128 14.44 -1.57 22.88
CA GLY A 128 13.05 -1.78 22.48
C GLY A 128 12.28 -0.47 22.43
N SER A 129 11.39 -0.34 21.47
CA SER A 129 10.51 0.82 21.30
C SER A 129 9.13 0.38 20.77
N GLY A 130 8.15 1.28 20.84
CA GLY A 130 6.79 1.04 20.38
C GLY A 130 5.77 1.78 21.25
N ALA A 131 4.49 1.51 21.01
CA ALA A 131 3.42 2.14 21.78
C ALA A 131 3.40 1.61 23.22
N PRO A 132 3.32 2.50 24.25
CA PRO A 132 3.29 2.07 25.65
C PRO A 132 2.10 1.17 25.96
N ALA A 133 2.31 0.18 26.85
CA ALA A 133 1.28 -0.81 27.21
C ALA A 133 0.05 -0.19 27.90
N TYR A 134 0.21 0.95 28.59
CA TYR A 134 -0.87 1.68 29.25
C TYR A 134 -1.69 2.58 28.30
N LYS A 135 -1.26 2.75 27.05
CA LYS A 135 -1.99 3.55 26.08
C LYS A 135 -3.25 2.81 25.65
N VAL A 136 -4.41 3.43 25.84
CA VAL A 136 -5.72 2.84 25.50
C VAL A 136 -6.18 3.23 24.09
N ASN A 137 -5.87 4.46 23.63
CA ASN A 137 -6.20 4.95 22.29
C ASN A 137 -5.16 4.47 21.28
N LEU A 138 -5.21 3.19 20.96
CA LEU A 138 -4.39 2.54 19.93
C LEU A 138 -5.23 2.36 18.66
N PRO A 139 -4.60 2.26 17.49
CA PRO A 139 -5.32 1.97 16.27
C PRO A 139 -6.03 0.62 16.35
N LYS A 140 -7.10 0.50 15.59
CA LYS A 140 -7.95 -0.69 15.52
C LYS A 140 -7.89 -1.27 14.12
N ALA A 141 -7.98 -2.59 14.05
CA ALA A 141 -8.21 -3.33 12.82
C ALA A 141 -9.43 -4.23 13.01
N ARG A 142 -10.35 -4.21 12.05
CA ARG A 142 -11.52 -5.07 12.06
C ARG A 142 -11.38 -6.10 10.95
N THR A 143 -11.49 -7.39 11.31
CA THR A 143 -11.61 -8.48 10.33
C THR A 143 -12.91 -8.37 9.55
N LEU A 144 -12.92 -8.87 8.31
CA LEU A 144 -14.12 -8.87 7.49
C LEU A 144 -15.20 -9.76 8.10
N ASP A 145 -16.45 -9.37 7.91
CA ASP A 145 -17.59 -10.23 8.17
C ASP A 145 -17.78 -11.21 7.00
N GLU A 146 -18.31 -12.39 7.27
CA GLU A 146 -18.65 -13.35 6.20
C GLU A 146 -19.83 -12.86 5.35
N ASN A 147 -20.71 -12.04 5.92
CA ASN A 147 -21.96 -11.59 5.34
C ASN A 147 -21.97 -10.07 5.12
N TYR A 148 -21.19 -9.60 4.16
CA TYR A 148 -21.29 -8.22 3.71
C TYR A 148 -22.53 -8.01 2.84
N ASN A 149 -23.41 -7.07 3.22
CA ASN A 149 -24.57 -6.65 2.42
C ASN A 149 -24.27 -5.41 1.59
N GLU A 150 -23.26 -4.67 1.97
CA GLU A 150 -22.83 -3.42 1.37
C GLU A 150 -21.33 -3.22 1.63
N VAL A 151 -20.60 -2.69 0.65
CA VAL A 151 -19.20 -2.30 0.79
C VAL A 151 -19.05 -0.83 0.44
N LYS A 152 -18.42 -0.07 1.33
CA LYS A 152 -18.11 1.36 1.14
C LYS A 152 -16.62 1.57 0.97
N PHE A 153 -16.19 2.22 -0.09
CA PHE A 153 -14.78 2.49 -0.29
C PHE A 153 -14.53 3.81 -1.00
N ALA A 154 -13.31 4.33 -0.84
CA ALA A 154 -12.87 5.52 -1.53
C ALA A 154 -11.77 5.20 -2.54
N VAL A 155 -11.73 5.95 -3.64
CA VAL A 155 -10.71 5.83 -4.69
C VAL A 155 -10.13 7.20 -4.99
N VAL A 156 -8.79 7.27 -5.06
CA VAL A 156 -8.05 8.43 -5.55
C VAL A 156 -6.97 7.97 -6.53
N ASN A 157 -6.61 8.82 -7.47
CA ASN A 157 -5.62 8.58 -8.51
C ASN A 157 -4.97 9.90 -8.92
N ASP A 158 -3.88 9.84 -9.68
CA ASP A 158 -3.24 11.00 -10.32
C ASP A 158 -2.90 12.12 -9.31
N VAL A 159 -2.40 11.74 -8.14
CA VAL A 159 -2.01 12.70 -7.08
C VAL A 159 -0.70 13.39 -7.43
N HIS A 160 0.21 12.71 -8.17
CA HIS A 160 1.48 13.25 -8.65
C HIS A 160 2.30 13.99 -7.58
N ALA A 161 2.48 13.34 -6.42
CA ALA A 161 3.26 13.85 -5.29
C ALA A 161 2.69 15.14 -4.65
N GLN A 162 1.41 15.43 -4.85
CA GLN A 162 0.76 16.58 -4.21
C GLN A 162 0.18 16.22 -2.84
N ASP A 163 1.02 16.10 -1.83
CA ASP A 163 0.64 15.65 -0.48
C ASP A 163 -0.47 16.49 0.15
N SER A 164 -0.44 17.81 -0.08
CA SER A 164 -1.48 18.73 0.41
C SER A 164 -2.85 18.41 -0.15
N LEU A 165 -2.89 17.94 -1.40
CA LEU A 165 -4.09 17.50 -2.06
C LEU A 165 -4.67 16.25 -1.39
N LEU A 166 -3.85 15.22 -1.22
CA LEU A 166 -4.27 13.97 -0.57
C LEU A 166 -4.78 14.26 0.86
N ARG A 167 -4.08 15.15 1.59
CA ARG A 167 -4.50 15.58 2.93
C ARG A 167 -5.84 16.32 2.94
N ARG A 168 -6.16 17.09 1.91
CA ARG A 168 -7.47 17.76 1.80
C ARG A 168 -8.57 16.77 1.46
N LEU A 169 -8.33 15.84 0.53
CA LEU A 169 -9.31 14.82 0.13
C LEU A 169 -9.72 13.89 1.30
N PHE A 170 -8.83 13.67 2.27
CA PHE A 170 -9.08 12.83 3.45
C PHE A 170 -8.99 13.61 4.78
N ALA A 171 -9.33 14.91 4.77
CA ALA A 171 -9.21 15.75 5.97
C ALA A 171 -10.14 15.31 7.12
N ASP A 172 -11.32 14.79 6.80
CA ASP A 172 -12.29 14.27 7.78
C ASP A 172 -11.93 12.83 8.18
N LYS A 173 -11.18 12.71 9.27
CA LYS A 173 -10.72 11.42 9.79
C LYS A 173 -11.84 10.52 10.30
N GLU A 174 -12.93 11.07 10.79
CA GLU A 174 -14.06 10.27 11.27
C GLU A 174 -14.82 9.68 10.08
N LYS A 175 -15.05 10.47 9.03
CA LYS A 175 -15.63 9.97 7.78
C LYS A 175 -14.77 8.88 7.12
N ASN A 176 -13.44 9.01 7.21
CA ASN A 176 -12.54 8.01 6.63
C ASN A 176 -12.69 6.62 7.27
N LYS A 177 -13.15 6.52 8.51
CA LYS A 177 -13.41 5.25 9.21
C LYS A 177 -14.69 4.56 8.73
N GLU A 178 -15.54 5.24 7.95
CA GLU A 178 -16.73 4.65 7.35
C GLU A 178 -16.41 3.81 6.11
N PHE A 179 -15.19 3.97 5.54
CA PHE A 179 -14.75 3.17 4.42
C PHE A 179 -14.21 1.82 4.88
N ASP A 180 -14.65 0.77 4.20
CA ASP A 180 -14.10 -0.57 4.36
C ASP A 180 -12.66 -0.64 3.86
N PHE A 181 -12.33 0.16 2.83
CA PHE A 181 -10.95 0.33 2.32
C PHE A 181 -10.80 1.63 1.51
N VAL A 182 -9.55 2.00 1.25
CA VAL A 182 -9.18 3.05 0.30
C VAL A 182 -8.30 2.44 -0.80
N MET A 183 -8.60 2.77 -2.06
CA MET A 183 -7.81 2.38 -3.23
C MET A 183 -7.02 3.58 -3.77
N PHE A 184 -5.70 3.44 -3.82
CA PHE A 184 -4.83 4.29 -4.62
C PHE A 184 -4.76 3.70 -6.03
N ASN A 185 -5.48 4.31 -6.97
CA ASN A 185 -5.65 3.77 -8.32
C ASN A 185 -4.64 4.36 -9.31
N GLY A 186 -3.35 4.35 -8.93
CA GLY A 186 -2.21 4.72 -9.77
C GLY A 186 -1.84 6.20 -9.78
N ASP A 187 -0.63 6.47 -10.23
CA ASP A 187 -0.04 7.79 -10.43
C ASP A 187 -0.06 8.67 -9.16
N MET A 188 0.26 8.05 -8.02
CA MET A 188 0.37 8.77 -6.76
C MET A 188 1.62 9.67 -6.72
N THR A 189 2.61 9.38 -7.55
CA THR A 189 3.80 10.23 -7.79
C THR A 189 4.10 10.31 -9.28
N SER A 190 4.96 11.24 -9.70
CA SER A 190 5.36 11.37 -11.11
C SER A 190 6.48 10.40 -11.51
N ASP A 191 7.17 9.80 -10.56
CA ASP A 191 8.21 8.80 -10.75
C ASP A 191 8.66 8.19 -9.42
N LEU A 192 9.38 7.07 -9.47
CA LEU A 192 10.00 6.40 -8.34
C LEU A 192 11.54 6.49 -8.42
N ALA A 193 12.08 7.69 -8.62
CA ALA A 193 13.53 7.90 -8.66
C ALA A 193 14.21 7.66 -7.31
N TYR A 194 13.49 7.88 -6.19
CA TYR A 194 13.97 7.73 -4.83
C TYR A 194 12.95 6.97 -3.97
N SER A 195 13.43 6.12 -3.07
CA SER A 195 12.56 5.31 -2.18
C SER A 195 11.72 6.17 -1.21
N ASP A 196 12.19 7.34 -0.84
CA ASP A 196 11.45 8.27 0.01
C ASP A 196 10.18 8.82 -0.64
N LYS A 197 10.08 8.80 -1.98
CA LYS A 197 8.86 9.23 -2.67
C LYS A 197 7.66 8.36 -2.32
N ILE A 198 7.82 7.03 -2.24
CA ILE A 198 6.76 6.12 -1.81
C ILE A 198 6.34 6.46 -0.37
N ILE A 199 7.31 6.66 0.50
CA ILE A 199 7.04 6.99 1.90
C ILE A 199 6.32 8.34 2.00
N LYS A 200 6.89 9.38 1.40
CA LYS A 200 6.47 10.76 1.57
C LYS A 200 5.13 11.06 0.90
N HIS A 201 4.92 10.53 -0.32
CA HIS A 201 3.79 10.92 -1.17
C HIS A 201 2.62 9.94 -1.14
N TYR A 202 2.82 8.72 -0.65
CA TYR A 202 1.78 7.70 -0.51
C TYR A 202 1.49 7.38 0.95
N LEU A 203 2.46 6.70 1.59
CA LEU A 203 2.22 5.97 2.83
C LEU A 203 2.13 6.88 4.05
N LYS A 204 2.96 7.93 4.12
CA LYS A 204 2.93 8.85 5.28
C LYS A 204 1.62 9.64 5.35
N PRO A 205 1.13 10.28 4.25
CA PRO A 205 -0.20 10.87 4.25
C PRO A 205 -1.31 9.87 4.58
N ALA A 206 -1.30 8.68 3.96
CA ALA A 206 -2.30 7.65 4.22
C ALA A 206 -2.31 7.23 5.70
N SER A 207 -1.14 6.94 6.28
CA SER A 207 -1.01 6.54 7.68
C SER A 207 -1.50 7.62 8.66
N ASP A 208 -1.23 8.90 8.34
CA ASP A 208 -1.65 10.03 9.17
C ASP A 208 -3.17 10.27 9.13
N LEU A 209 -3.84 9.87 8.05
CA LEU A 209 -5.23 10.23 7.76
C LEU A 209 -6.22 9.08 7.98
N PHE A 210 -5.86 7.86 7.58
CA PHE A 210 -6.80 6.72 7.62
C PHE A 210 -6.14 5.35 7.72
N ALA A 211 -4.98 5.11 7.09
CA ALA A 211 -4.49 3.76 6.84
C ALA A 211 -4.09 2.99 8.09
N ALA A 212 -3.99 3.63 9.24
CA ALA A 212 -3.80 2.93 10.52
C ALA A 212 -5.05 2.11 10.94
N GLU A 213 -6.24 2.45 10.45
CA GLU A 213 -7.50 1.78 10.83
C GLU A 213 -8.33 1.34 9.61
N THR A 214 -8.16 1.99 8.45
CA THR A 214 -8.84 1.65 7.19
C THR A 214 -7.81 1.04 6.21
N PRO A 215 -8.04 -0.17 5.70
CA PRO A 215 -7.10 -0.84 4.80
C PRO A 215 -6.80 -0.05 3.54
N LEU A 216 -5.54 -0.07 3.11
CA LEU A 216 -5.06 0.59 1.91
C LEU A 216 -4.74 -0.45 0.83
N PHE A 217 -5.34 -0.31 -0.35
CA PHE A 217 -5.00 -1.05 -1.55
C PHE A 217 -4.37 -0.13 -2.60
N MET A 218 -3.65 -0.71 -3.54
CA MET A 218 -3.00 0.04 -4.61
C MET A 218 -3.10 -0.71 -5.95
N ALA A 219 -3.54 0.01 -6.99
CA ALA A 219 -3.30 -0.34 -8.38
C ALA A 219 -2.13 0.51 -8.90
N ARG A 220 -1.21 -0.11 -9.62
CA ARG A 220 -0.05 0.60 -10.18
C ARG A 220 -0.49 1.41 -11.41
N GLY A 221 -0.06 2.67 -11.50
CA GLY A 221 -0.19 3.50 -12.71
C GLY A 221 1.09 3.47 -13.55
N ASN A 222 1.08 4.17 -14.68
CA ASN A 222 2.23 4.20 -15.58
C ASN A 222 3.43 4.96 -14.96
N HIS A 223 3.20 5.95 -14.12
CA HIS A 223 4.28 6.66 -13.43
C HIS A 223 5.01 5.79 -12.38
N GLU A 224 4.38 4.78 -11.85
CA GLU A 224 5.03 3.82 -10.94
C GLU A 224 5.99 2.85 -11.65
N TYR A 225 6.04 2.83 -12.98
CA TYR A 225 7.07 2.13 -13.77
C TYR A 225 8.37 2.90 -13.89
N ARG A 226 8.35 4.22 -13.63
CA ARG A 226 9.45 5.14 -13.90
C ARG A 226 10.37 5.29 -12.69
N GLY A 227 11.67 5.30 -12.92
CA GLY A 227 12.68 5.46 -11.87
C GLY A 227 13.32 4.17 -11.39
N LYS A 228 14.43 4.30 -10.68
CA LYS A 228 15.25 3.15 -10.23
C LYS A 228 14.58 2.31 -9.14
N GLU A 229 13.67 2.92 -8.36
CA GLU A 229 12.98 2.27 -7.24
C GLU A 229 11.64 1.62 -7.67
N ALA A 230 11.28 1.70 -8.96
CA ALA A 230 10.02 1.16 -9.47
C ALA A 230 9.82 -0.34 -9.15
N LEU A 231 10.89 -1.14 -9.19
CA LEU A 231 10.85 -2.56 -8.83
C LEU A 231 10.64 -2.82 -7.33
N ARG A 232 10.91 -1.82 -6.50
CA ARG A 232 10.81 -1.96 -5.03
C ARG A 232 9.44 -1.60 -4.48
N ILE A 233 8.50 -1.18 -5.31
CA ILE A 233 7.14 -0.82 -4.85
C ILE A 233 6.48 -1.98 -4.08
N SER A 234 6.73 -3.22 -4.49
CA SER A 234 6.24 -4.42 -3.82
C SER A 234 6.82 -4.68 -2.42
N GLU A 235 7.90 -3.99 -2.03
CA GLU A 235 8.41 -4.04 -0.66
C GLU A 235 7.53 -3.23 0.30
N TYR A 236 6.84 -2.20 -0.22
CA TYR A 236 6.03 -1.24 0.54
C TYR A 236 4.54 -1.57 0.54
N PHE A 237 4.10 -2.47 -0.33
CA PHE A 237 2.73 -2.94 -0.41
C PHE A 237 2.68 -4.47 -0.33
N ASP A 238 1.71 -4.98 0.42
CA ASP A 238 1.47 -6.41 0.53
C ASP A 238 0.58 -6.89 -0.61
N PHE A 239 1.12 -6.87 -1.82
CA PHE A 239 0.41 -7.40 -2.98
C PHE A 239 0.19 -8.91 -2.84
N PRO A 240 -1.06 -9.39 -3.00
CA PRO A 240 -1.32 -10.83 -3.05
C PRO A 240 -0.59 -11.50 -4.23
N GLU A 241 -0.36 -12.77 -4.12
CA GLU A 241 0.17 -13.78 -5.04
C GLU A 241 1.07 -13.33 -6.21
N HIS A 242 0.60 -12.45 -7.09
CA HIS A 242 1.25 -12.13 -8.36
C HIS A 242 1.85 -10.72 -8.42
N GLY A 243 1.79 -9.98 -7.33
CA GLY A 243 2.29 -8.61 -7.28
C GLY A 243 1.22 -7.58 -7.68
N PRO A 244 1.51 -6.63 -8.59
CA PRO A 244 0.63 -5.48 -8.82
C PRO A 244 -0.75 -5.77 -9.42
N TYR A 245 -0.97 -6.94 -10.01
CA TYR A 245 -2.32 -7.38 -10.39
C TYR A 245 -2.79 -8.49 -9.46
N TYR A 246 -3.98 -8.37 -8.93
CA TYR A 246 -4.49 -9.27 -7.90
C TYR A 246 -6.01 -9.17 -7.74
N THR A 247 -6.57 -10.03 -6.91
CA THR A 247 -7.97 -9.99 -6.52
C THR A 247 -8.14 -9.94 -5.02
N PHE A 248 -9.26 -9.40 -4.56
CA PHE A 248 -9.69 -9.49 -3.16
C PHE A 248 -11.22 -9.48 -3.06
N LYS A 249 -11.75 -9.86 -1.90
CA LYS A 249 -13.20 -9.99 -1.70
C LYS A 249 -13.64 -9.36 -0.39
N TYR A 250 -14.84 -8.79 -0.40
CA TYR A 250 -15.60 -8.44 0.78
C TYR A 250 -16.94 -9.18 0.71
N GLY A 251 -17.04 -10.32 1.40
CA GLY A 251 -18.15 -11.23 1.22
C GLY A 251 -18.30 -11.68 -0.23
N LYS A 252 -19.43 -11.33 -0.86
CA LYS A 252 -19.73 -11.63 -2.27
C LYS A 252 -19.38 -10.50 -3.25
N PHE A 253 -18.73 -9.45 -2.78
CA PHE A 253 -18.22 -8.38 -3.63
C PHE A 253 -16.81 -8.74 -4.07
N PHE A 254 -16.62 -8.88 -5.35
CA PHE A 254 -15.35 -9.28 -5.95
C PHE A 254 -14.65 -8.07 -6.57
N PHE A 255 -13.42 -7.85 -6.19
CA PHE A 255 -12.59 -6.78 -6.67
C PHE A 255 -11.40 -7.34 -7.44
N LEU A 256 -11.23 -6.84 -8.66
CA LEU A 256 -10.12 -7.16 -9.55
C LEU A 256 -9.25 -5.92 -9.72
N VAL A 257 -7.99 -6.02 -9.40
CA VAL A 257 -6.99 -4.96 -9.62
C VAL A 257 -6.11 -5.37 -10.78
N MET A 258 -6.13 -4.55 -11.83
CA MET A 258 -5.33 -4.72 -13.05
C MET A 258 -4.07 -3.86 -12.97
N ASP A 259 -2.99 -4.37 -13.54
CA ASP A 259 -1.80 -3.58 -13.79
C ASP A 259 -1.76 -3.16 -15.27
N SER A 260 -2.26 -1.97 -15.53
CA SER A 260 -2.42 -1.47 -16.91
C SER A 260 -1.10 -1.20 -17.66
N GLY A 261 0.04 -1.32 -16.98
CA GLY A 261 1.35 -1.11 -17.59
C GLY A 261 1.72 0.36 -17.80
N GLU A 262 2.75 0.59 -18.59
CA GLU A 262 3.19 1.91 -19.05
C GLU A 262 2.30 2.38 -20.22
N ASP A 263 2.12 3.69 -20.34
CA ASP A 263 1.29 4.31 -21.38
C ASP A 263 1.99 4.45 -22.75
N LYS A 264 3.31 4.20 -22.80
CA LYS A 264 4.15 4.30 -23.99
C LYS A 264 4.66 2.93 -24.44
N VAL A 265 5.09 2.83 -25.68
CA VAL A 265 5.71 1.60 -26.21
C VAL A 265 7.04 1.32 -25.53
N ASP A 266 7.43 0.03 -25.47
CA ASP A 266 8.68 -0.40 -24.82
C ASP A 266 9.92 0.32 -25.36
N SER A 267 9.92 0.66 -26.66
CA SER A 267 11.02 1.36 -27.34
C SER A 267 11.04 2.88 -27.13
N ASP A 268 10.06 3.44 -26.43
CA ASP A 268 10.04 4.87 -26.14
C ASP A 268 11.29 5.29 -25.34
N ILE A 269 11.82 6.48 -25.67
CA ILE A 269 13.05 6.98 -25.06
C ILE A 269 12.89 7.22 -23.56
N GLU A 270 11.69 7.54 -23.08
CA GLU A 270 11.43 7.72 -21.65
C GLU A 270 11.65 6.44 -20.85
N ASN A 271 11.47 5.28 -21.48
CA ASN A 271 11.68 3.97 -20.85
C ASN A 271 13.16 3.56 -20.76
N GLN A 272 14.04 4.25 -21.47
CA GLN A 272 15.49 4.02 -21.46
C GLN A 272 15.88 2.53 -21.71
N GLY A 273 15.10 1.80 -22.51
CA GLY A 273 15.31 0.39 -22.82
C GLY A 273 15.06 -0.57 -21.62
N ARG A 274 14.43 -0.09 -20.55
CA ARG A 274 14.16 -0.91 -19.35
C ARG A 274 12.83 -1.65 -19.42
N LEU A 275 11.91 -1.21 -20.27
CA LEU A 275 10.59 -1.79 -20.34
C LEU A 275 10.58 -3.08 -21.18
N CYS A 276 9.82 -4.06 -20.73
CA CYS A 276 9.54 -5.32 -21.43
C CYS A 276 8.09 -5.71 -21.08
N SER A 277 7.14 -4.88 -21.51
CA SER A 277 5.76 -4.97 -21.07
C SER A 277 4.97 -6.08 -21.74
N GLU A 278 5.25 -6.38 -23.01
CA GLU A 278 4.46 -7.34 -23.78
C GLU A 278 4.38 -8.75 -23.16
N PRO A 279 5.48 -9.40 -22.74
CA PRO A 279 5.40 -10.68 -22.05
C PRO A 279 4.67 -10.63 -20.72
N TYR A 280 4.85 -9.53 -19.98
CA TYR A 280 4.21 -9.31 -18.68
C TYR A 280 2.68 -9.16 -18.81
N LEU A 281 2.21 -8.30 -19.72
CA LEU A 281 0.79 -8.09 -19.98
C LEU A 281 0.11 -9.36 -20.52
N ASN A 282 0.83 -10.16 -21.33
CA ASN A 282 0.34 -11.45 -21.80
C ASN A 282 0.20 -12.46 -20.65
N GLN A 283 1.12 -12.44 -19.67
CA GLN A 283 1.01 -13.26 -18.47
C GLN A 283 -0.22 -12.83 -17.63
N GLU A 284 -0.42 -11.54 -17.45
CA GLU A 284 -1.59 -11.00 -16.75
C GLU A 284 -2.90 -11.36 -17.47
N ALA A 285 -2.95 -11.25 -18.80
CA ALA A 285 -4.12 -11.64 -19.57
C ALA A 285 -4.45 -13.16 -19.45
N LYS A 286 -3.41 -14.01 -19.35
CA LYS A 286 -3.58 -15.44 -19.07
C LYS A 286 -4.14 -15.68 -17.65
N TRP A 287 -3.61 -14.98 -16.65
CA TRP A 287 -4.10 -15.03 -15.28
C TRP A 287 -5.54 -14.55 -15.20
N LEU A 288 -5.87 -13.42 -15.85
CA LEU A 288 -7.22 -12.87 -15.89
C LEU A 288 -8.27 -13.87 -16.42
N LYS A 289 -7.92 -14.66 -17.46
CA LYS A 289 -8.80 -15.73 -17.95
C LYS A 289 -9.12 -16.75 -16.87
N GLY A 290 -8.13 -17.12 -16.05
CA GLY A 290 -8.36 -17.99 -14.91
C GLY A 290 -9.24 -17.36 -13.83
N VAL A 291 -9.05 -16.07 -13.55
CA VAL A 291 -9.85 -15.32 -12.57
C VAL A 291 -11.33 -15.31 -12.97
N VAL A 292 -11.65 -14.94 -14.21
CA VAL A 292 -13.05 -14.83 -14.65
C VAL A 292 -13.76 -16.19 -14.80
N GLU A 293 -12.97 -17.27 -14.83
CA GLU A 293 -13.49 -18.64 -14.83
C GLU A 293 -13.65 -19.25 -13.42
N SER A 294 -13.10 -18.58 -12.39
CA SER A 294 -13.15 -19.07 -11.01
C SER A 294 -14.58 -19.06 -10.44
N ASP A 295 -14.83 -19.94 -9.49
CA ASP A 295 -16.12 -20.00 -8.77
C ASP A 295 -16.38 -18.72 -7.98
N ASP A 296 -15.35 -18.14 -7.40
CA ASP A 296 -15.43 -16.88 -6.65
C ASP A 296 -15.94 -15.74 -7.54
N TRP A 297 -15.40 -15.61 -8.76
CA TRP A 297 -15.85 -14.62 -9.72
C TRP A 297 -17.29 -14.88 -10.16
N LYS A 298 -17.60 -16.13 -10.55
CA LYS A 298 -18.95 -16.51 -11.05
C LYS A 298 -20.04 -16.31 -10.02
N ASN A 299 -19.75 -16.60 -8.76
CA ASN A 299 -20.69 -16.49 -7.64
C ASN A 299 -20.72 -15.09 -6.98
N ALA A 300 -19.91 -14.15 -7.46
CA ALA A 300 -19.92 -12.78 -6.94
C ALA A 300 -21.25 -12.07 -7.22
N GLU A 301 -21.75 -11.31 -6.25
CA GLU A 301 -22.91 -10.43 -6.42
C GLU A 301 -22.57 -9.17 -7.23
N ARG A 302 -21.35 -8.66 -7.05
CA ARG A 302 -20.80 -7.54 -7.81
C ARG A 302 -19.33 -7.79 -8.15
N ARG A 303 -18.92 -7.36 -9.33
CA ARG A 303 -17.57 -7.47 -9.90
C ARG A 303 -17.09 -6.09 -10.28
N ILE A 304 -16.19 -5.53 -9.49
CA ILE A 304 -15.65 -4.19 -9.67
C ILE A 304 -14.18 -4.31 -10.07
N VAL A 305 -13.81 -3.63 -11.15
CA VAL A 305 -12.46 -3.66 -11.73
C VAL A 305 -11.78 -2.32 -11.48
N PHE A 306 -10.57 -2.34 -10.96
CA PHE A 306 -9.66 -1.20 -10.88
C PHE A 306 -8.60 -1.33 -11.96
N SER A 307 -8.42 -0.30 -12.75
CA SER A 307 -7.36 -0.19 -13.75
C SER A 307 -6.98 1.28 -13.85
N HIS A 308 -5.72 1.61 -13.68
CA HIS A 308 -5.30 3.01 -13.79
C HIS A 308 -5.60 3.55 -15.18
N ILE A 309 -5.11 2.89 -16.24
CA ILE A 309 -5.37 3.28 -17.63
C ILE A 309 -6.71 2.67 -18.09
N PRO A 310 -7.68 3.49 -18.55
CA PRO A 310 -8.93 2.98 -19.09
C PRO A 310 -8.76 2.37 -20.51
N PRO A 311 -9.57 1.39 -20.93
CA PRO A 311 -9.62 0.96 -22.31
C PRO A 311 -10.13 2.10 -23.20
N GLN A 312 -9.46 2.35 -24.32
CA GLN A 312 -9.82 3.35 -25.32
C GLN A 312 -9.18 3.01 -26.67
N THR A 313 -9.88 3.28 -27.77
CA THR A 313 -9.41 2.99 -29.13
C THR A 313 -9.24 4.26 -29.98
N GLU A 314 -10.05 5.29 -29.74
CA GLU A 314 -9.94 6.57 -30.42
C GLU A 314 -9.03 7.52 -29.65
N ASP A 315 -8.12 8.21 -30.32
CA ASP A 315 -7.10 9.11 -29.72
C ASP A 315 -6.35 8.45 -28.57
N ALA A 316 -6.09 7.15 -28.70
CA ALA A 316 -5.59 6.29 -27.64
C ALA A 316 -4.06 6.24 -27.61
N TRP A 317 -3.50 6.29 -26.44
CA TRP A 317 -2.09 5.98 -26.21
C TRP A 317 -1.87 4.46 -26.17
N HIS A 318 -0.62 4.03 -26.18
CA HIS A 318 -0.28 2.61 -26.24
C HIS A 318 -0.90 1.82 -25.06
N GLY A 319 -0.86 2.36 -23.85
CA GLY A 319 -1.47 1.73 -22.69
C GLY A 319 -2.99 1.51 -22.84
N ASN A 320 -3.72 2.50 -23.38
CA ASN A 320 -5.15 2.35 -23.65
C ASN A 320 -5.43 1.26 -24.69
N LEU A 321 -4.59 1.17 -25.75
CA LEU A 321 -4.69 0.13 -26.77
C LEU A 321 -4.42 -1.25 -26.18
N ASN A 322 -3.43 -1.40 -25.29
CA ASN A 322 -3.19 -2.66 -24.59
C ASN A 322 -4.39 -3.08 -23.76
N MET A 323 -5.01 -2.16 -23.02
CA MET A 323 -6.22 -2.44 -22.26
C MET A 323 -7.36 -2.89 -23.18
N SER A 324 -7.56 -2.23 -24.32
CA SER A 324 -8.62 -2.53 -25.27
C SER A 324 -8.40 -3.84 -26.03
N GLN A 325 -7.16 -4.16 -26.40
CA GLN A 325 -6.86 -5.31 -27.24
C GLN A 325 -6.62 -6.60 -26.45
N LYS A 326 -5.97 -6.52 -25.28
CA LYS A 326 -5.58 -7.70 -24.49
C LYS A 326 -6.63 -8.07 -23.42
N PHE A 327 -7.16 -7.07 -22.70
CA PHE A 327 -7.96 -7.31 -21.51
C PHE A 327 -9.47 -7.13 -21.75
N LEU A 328 -9.87 -6.11 -22.51
CA LEU A 328 -11.28 -5.82 -22.73
C LEU A 328 -12.07 -6.99 -23.36
N PRO A 329 -11.52 -7.78 -24.33
CA PRO A 329 -12.23 -8.94 -24.86
C PRO A 329 -12.55 -10.01 -23.81
N ILE A 330 -11.71 -10.15 -22.77
CA ILE A 330 -11.94 -11.07 -21.65
C ILE A 330 -13.00 -10.50 -20.73
N LEU A 331 -12.85 -9.24 -20.30
CA LEU A 331 -13.74 -8.56 -19.37
C LEU A 331 -15.17 -8.39 -19.93
N ASN A 332 -15.31 -8.13 -21.24
CA ASN A 332 -16.59 -7.99 -21.92
C ASN A 332 -17.50 -9.25 -21.85
N ASN A 333 -16.90 -10.40 -21.59
CA ASN A 333 -17.63 -11.67 -21.48
C ASN A 333 -17.67 -12.18 -20.01
N ALA A 334 -17.20 -11.37 -19.08
CA ALA A 334 -16.99 -11.76 -17.69
C ALA A 334 -18.07 -11.23 -16.71
N GLY A 335 -19.02 -10.42 -17.20
CA GLY A 335 -20.08 -9.87 -16.35
C GLY A 335 -19.57 -8.82 -15.35
N VAL A 336 -18.63 -7.98 -15.77
CA VAL A 336 -18.15 -6.83 -14.98
C VAL A 336 -19.29 -5.85 -14.74
N ASP A 337 -19.48 -5.40 -13.49
CA ASP A 337 -20.51 -4.42 -13.14
C ASP A 337 -20.02 -2.97 -13.31
N LEU A 338 -18.73 -2.70 -13.01
CA LEU A 338 -18.15 -1.37 -13.09
C LEU A 338 -16.63 -1.45 -13.18
N MET A 339 -16.02 -0.61 -14.02
CA MET A 339 -14.58 -0.34 -14.00
C MET A 339 -14.32 1.08 -13.51
N LEU A 340 -13.33 1.24 -12.62
CA LEU A 340 -12.86 2.51 -12.07
C LEU A 340 -11.43 2.76 -12.54
N SER A 341 -11.20 3.91 -13.17
CA SER A 341 -9.92 4.28 -13.80
C SER A 341 -9.49 5.71 -13.44
N GLY A 342 -8.26 6.06 -13.80
CA GLY A 342 -7.64 7.37 -13.69
C GLY A 342 -6.99 7.79 -14.99
N HIS A 343 -5.71 8.23 -14.93
CA HIS A 343 -4.81 8.49 -16.06
C HIS A 343 -5.10 9.75 -16.89
N VAL A 344 -6.34 10.00 -17.28
CA VAL A 344 -6.68 11.12 -18.16
C VAL A 344 -6.93 12.45 -17.42
N HIS A 345 -6.78 12.47 -16.11
CA HIS A 345 -6.90 13.67 -15.24
C HIS A 345 -8.25 14.38 -15.30
N ARG A 346 -9.25 13.83 -15.99
CA ARG A 346 -10.59 14.38 -16.14
C ARG A 346 -11.65 13.34 -15.88
N TYR A 347 -12.72 13.76 -15.22
CA TYR A 347 -13.88 12.90 -15.05
C TYR A 347 -14.49 12.53 -16.39
N SER A 348 -14.81 11.27 -16.59
CA SER A 348 -15.69 10.80 -17.63
C SER A 348 -16.49 9.58 -17.18
N LEU A 349 -17.70 9.49 -17.65
CA LEU A 349 -18.52 8.29 -17.58
C LEU A 349 -18.72 7.77 -19.00
N ARG A 350 -18.32 6.54 -19.24
CA ARG A 350 -18.57 5.80 -20.46
C ARG A 350 -19.62 4.73 -20.14
N GLU A 351 -20.84 4.99 -20.57
CA GLU A 351 -21.96 4.06 -20.37
C GLU A 351 -21.84 2.87 -21.33
N VAL A 352 -22.52 1.78 -20.99
CA VAL A 352 -22.61 0.59 -21.85
C VAL A 352 -23.10 0.98 -23.26
N GLY A 353 -22.34 0.58 -24.28
CA GLY A 353 -22.65 0.88 -25.69
C GLY A 353 -22.11 2.23 -26.19
N SER A 354 -21.52 3.06 -25.34
CA SER A 354 -20.83 4.29 -25.77
C SER A 354 -19.38 4.04 -26.21
N THR A 355 -18.84 2.88 -25.92
CA THR A 355 -17.50 2.40 -26.31
C THR A 355 -17.54 0.90 -26.56
N ASP A 356 -16.37 0.30 -26.84
CA ASP A 356 -16.23 -1.15 -27.00
C ASP A 356 -16.45 -1.93 -25.68
N ALA A 357 -16.47 -1.26 -24.53
CA ALA A 357 -16.75 -1.88 -23.24
C ALA A 357 -18.23 -2.20 -23.08
N LYS A 358 -18.56 -3.43 -22.67
CA LYS A 358 -19.92 -3.91 -22.38
C LYS A 358 -20.34 -3.64 -20.93
N PHE A 359 -19.59 -2.85 -20.21
CA PHE A 359 -19.85 -2.43 -18.84
C PHE A 359 -19.48 -0.94 -18.68
N PRO A 360 -20.02 -0.25 -17.68
CA PRO A 360 -19.70 1.15 -17.46
C PRO A 360 -18.25 1.33 -17.00
N VAL A 361 -17.59 2.38 -17.49
CA VAL A 361 -16.24 2.78 -17.08
C VAL A 361 -16.31 4.21 -16.56
N ILE A 362 -15.93 4.40 -15.31
CA ILE A 362 -15.75 5.73 -14.72
C ILE A 362 -14.24 6.04 -14.66
N THR A 363 -13.85 7.09 -15.31
CA THR A 363 -12.54 7.69 -15.11
C THR A 363 -12.64 8.84 -14.13
N ASN A 364 -11.92 8.77 -13.02
CA ASN A 364 -11.88 9.84 -12.04
C ASN A 364 -10.98 10.98 -12.50
N GLY A 365 -11.36 12.19 -12.18
CA GLY A 365 -10.52 13.35 -12.41
C GLY A 365 -9.37 13.45 -11.42
N GLN A 366 -8.33 14.17 -11.82
CA GLN A 366 -7.29 14.63 -10.89
C GLN A 366 -7.93 15.51 -9.81
N TRP A 367 -7.40 15.42 -8.57
CA TRP A 367 -7.87 16.22 -7.42
C TRP A 367 -9.30 15.91 -6.96
N GLN A 368 -9.74 14.72 -7.22
CA GLN A 368 -11.05 14.25 -6.81
C GLN A 368 -10.93 12.94 -6.02
N ARG A 369 -11.89 12.73 -5.12
CA ARG A 369 -12.08 11.45 -4.42
C ARG A 369 -13.43 10.88 -4.85
N MET A 370 -13.42 9.68 -5.40
CA MET A 370 -14.63 8.88 -5.55
C MET A 370 -14.95 8.18 -4.25
N GLU A 371 -16.21 8.20 -3.85
CA GLU A 371 -16.77 7.40 -2.77
C GLU A 371 -17.81 6.46 -3.39
N ILE A 372 -17.61 5.17 -3.18
CA ILE A 372 -18.44 4.14 -3.77
C ILE A 372 -19.16 3.37 -2.67
N THR A 373 -20.44 3.15 -2.85
CA THR A 373 -21.23 2.24 -2.04
C THR A 373 -21.79 1.17 -2.97
N ALA A 374 -21.35 -0.07 -2.81
CA ALA A 374 -21.78 -1.21 -3.60
C ALA A 374 -22.65 -2.14 -2.76
N SER A 375 -23.83 -2.47 -3.25
CA SER A 375 -24.75 -3.47 -2.68
C SER A 375 -25.17 -4.45 -3.77
N ALA A 376 -25.86 -5.54 -3.41
CA ALA A 376 -26.43 -6.46 -4.37
C ALA A 376 -27.42 -5.77 -5.35
N LYS A 377 -28.04 -4.66 -4.92
CA LYS A 377 -29.09 -3.97 -5.69
C LYS A 377 -28.58 -2.80 -6.52
N SER A 378 -27.50 -2.15 -6.10
CA SER A 378 -27.02 -0.92 -6.73
C SER A 378 -25.56 -0.66 -6.44
N ILE A 379 -24.92 0.10 -7.32
CA ILE A 379 -23.61 0.73 -7.07
C ILE A 379 -23.83 2.23 -7.17
N THR A 380 -23.56 2.94 -6.10
CA THR A 380 -23.62 4.40 -6.01
C THR A 380 -22.22 4.97 -6.02
N VAL A 381 -21.96 5.93 -6.91
CA VAL A 381 -20.68 6.65 -7.00
C VAL A 381 -20.93 8.13 -6.74
N ARG A 382 -20.18 8.69 -5.80
CA ARG A 382 -20.19 10.13 -5.46
C ARG A 382 -18.76 10.64 -5.56
N ILE A 383 -18.56 11.73 -6.31
CA ILE A 383 -17.24 12.29 -6.54
C ILE A 383 -17.17 13.68 -5.90
N TYR A 384 -16.16 13.86 -5.08
CA TYR A 384 -15.94 15.08 -4.32
C TYR A 384 -14.62 15.74 -4.72
N ASP A 385 -14.60 17.07 -4.79
CA ASP A 385 -13.38 17.83 -4.93
C ASP A 385 -12.63 18.01 -3.60
N THR A 386 -11.52 18.74 -3.64
CA THR A 386 -10.68 18.99 -2.46
C THR A 386 -11.33 19.87 -1.39
N ASP A 387 -12.43 20.55 -1.71
CA ASP A 387 -13.20 21.34 -0.75
C ASP A 387 -14.37 20.55 -0.15
N GLY A 388 -14.48 19.25 -0.51
CA GLY A 388 -15.54 18.38 -0.06
C GLY A 388 -16.88 18.62 -0.77
N LYS A 389 -16.87 19.36 -1.89
CA LYS A 389 -18.07 19.62 -2.69
C LYS A 389 -18.34 18.44 -3.61
N LEU A 390 -19.57 17.93 -3.62
CA LEU A 390 -20.03 16.93 -4.58
C LEU A 390 -20.01 17.51 -6.01
N THR A 391 -19.20 16.93 -6.88
CA THR A 391 -19.05 17.33 -8.28
C THR A 391 -19.83 16.44 -9.23
N HIS A 392 -19.89 15.14 -8.98
CA HIS A 392 -20.60 14.16 -9.80
C HIS A 392 -21.29 13.09 -8.93
N SER A 393 -22.35 12.56 -9.46
CA SER A 393 -23.19 11.54 -8.80
C SER A 393 -23.76 10.60 -9.85
N VAL A 394 -23.50 9.30 -9.70
CA VAL A 394 -23.96 8.24 -10.62
C VAL A 394 -24.47 7.06 -9.81
N ASP A 395 -25.57 6.48 -10.26
CA ASP A 395 -26.17 5.29 -9.66
C ASP A 395 -26.40 4.21 -10.74
N PHE A 396 -25.86 3.02 -10.51
CA PHE A 396 -26.09 1.83 -11.33
C PHE A 396 -26.98 0.85 -10.57
N LYS A 397 -27.95 0.28 -11.27
CA LYS A 397 -28.91 -0.69 -10.70
C LYS A 397 -28.45 -2.12 -10.93
#